data_874a98b3198cdbd2ce2524d652b62bbb
#
_entry.id   874a98b3198cdbd2ce2524d652b62bbb
#
_cell.length_a   1.000
_cell.length_b   1.000
_cell.length_c   1.000
_cell.angle_alpha   90.00
_cell.angle_beta   90.00
_cell.angle_gamma   90.00
#
_symmetry.space_group_name_H-M   'P 1'
#
loop_
_entity.id
_entity.type
_entity.pdbx_description
1 polymer ?
#
loop_
_entity_poly.entity_id
_entity_poly.type
_entity_poly.pdbx_seq_one_letter_code
_entity_poly.pdbx_strand_id
1 'polypeptide(L)' 'MKLAYYAETDSLYIDLAATPSVESREVSPGVVIDFDRDGNITGIDIDHASRLDLGEVALSALPLAPDQAP' A
#
# COMPACT_ATOMS: atom_id res chain seq x y z
N MET A 1 -9.60 -5.20 -0.94
CA MET A 1 -8.48 -4.35 -1.39
C MET A 1 -9.01 -3.34 -2.42
N LYS A 2 -8.69 -2.10 -2.23
CA LYS A 2 -9.06 -1.04 -3.17
C LYS A 2 -7.80 -0.32 -3.62
N LEU A 3 -7.78 0.08 -4.89
CA LEU A 3 -6.71 0.85 -5.48
C LEU A 3 -7.25 2.22 -5.88
N ALA A 4 -6.52 3.27 -5.53
CA ALA A 4 -6.85 4.64 -5.92
C ALA A 4 -5.61 5.30 -6.49
N TYR A 5 -5.69 5.76 -7.73
CA TYR A 5 -4.58 6.44 -8.37
C TYR A 5 -4.91 7.92 -8.50
N TYR A 6 -3.98 8.76 -8.06
CA TYR A 6 -4.11 10.21 -8.10
C TYR A 6 -3.13 10.77 -9.13
N ALA A 7 -3.64 11.05 -10.32
CA ALA A 7 -2.81 11.47 -11.45
C ALA A 7 -2.07 12.78 -11.18
N GLU A 8 -2.66 13.69 -10.40
CA GLU A 8 -2.05 14.99 -10.13
C GLU A 8 -0.73 14.88 -9.38
N THR A 9 -0.60 13.88 -8.52
CA THR A 9 0.60 13.66 -7.72
C THR A 9 1.34 12.39 -8.13
N ASP A 10 0.81 11.65 -9.11
CA ASP A 10 1.35 10.35 -9.52
C ASP A 10 1.46 9.42 -8.31
N SER A 11 0.43 9.38 -7.50
CA SER A 11 0.39 8.58 -6.28
C SER A 11 -0.63 7.45 -6.41
N LEU A 12 -0.24 6.27 -5.94
CA LEU A 12 -1.13 5.12 -5.86
C LEU A 12 -1.33 4.77 -4.39
N TYR A 13 -2.58 4.69 -3.96
CA TYR A 13 -2.90 4.23 -2.62
C TYR A 13 -3.58 2.87 -2.71
N ILE A 14 -3.07 1.92 -1.93
CA ILE A 14 -3.64 0.57 -1.85
C ILE A 14 -4.28 0.45 -0.47
N ASP A 15 -5.60 0.36 -0.44
CA ASP A 15 -6.37 0.23 0.78
C ASP A 15 -6.58 -1.26 1.05
N LEU A 16 -5.97 -1.78 2.08
CA LEU A 16 -5.94 -3.22 2.38
C LEU A 16 -6.93 -3.63 3.48
N ALA A 17 -7.27 -2.72 4.37
CA ALA A 17 -8.13 -3.04 5.49
C ALA A 17 -8.94 -1.84 5.93
N ALA A 18 -10.12 -2.09 6.47
CA ALA A 18 -11.02 -1.02 6.92
C ALA A 18 -10.67 -0.46 8.29
N THR A 19 -9.76 -1.11 9.03
CA THR A 19 -9.36 -0.64 10.35
C THR A 19 -8.61 0.68 10.27
N PRO A 20 -8.80 1.59 11.24
CA PRO A 20 -8.10 2.87 11.23
C PRO A 20 -6.58 2.70 11.34
N SER A 21 -5.87 3.50 10.57
CA SER A 21 -4.41 3.59 10.67
C SER A 21 -4.04 4.41 11.89
N VAL A 22 -3.09 3.93 12.68
CA VAL A 22 -2.57 4.66 13.84
C VAL A 22 -1.09 4.98 13.72
N GLU A 23 -0.40 4.38 12.75
CA GLU A 23 1.01 4.62 12.52
C GLU A 23 1.31 4.50 11.02
N SER A 24 2.23 5.33 10.54
CA SER A 24 2.70 5.26 9.16
C SER A 24 4.22 5.26 9.18
N ARG A 25 4.83 4.42 8.34
CA ARG A 25 6.28 4.34 8.21
C ARG A 25 6.70 4.38 6.76
N GLU A 26 7.69 5.22 6.45
CA GLU A 26 8.32 5.19 5.15
C GLU A 26 9.31 4.03 5.14
N VAL A 27 9.05 3.03 4.31
CA VAL A 27 9.87 1.82 4.24
C VAL A 27 10.87 1.86 3.10
N SER A 28 10.66 2.77 2.17
CA SER A 28 11.54 3.00 1.03
C SER A 28 11.22 4.41 0.53
N PRO A 29 12.13 5.10 -0.17
CA PRO A 29 11.81 6.42 -0.70
C PRO A 29 10.53 6.38 -1.53
N GLY A 30 9.54 7.16 -1.11
CA GLY A 30 8.26 7.25 -1.79
C GLY A 30 7.28 6.12 -1.48
N VAL A 31 7.59 5.24 -0.54
CA VAL A 31 6.68 4.15 -0.16
C VAL A 31 6.40 4.21 1.34
N VAL A 32 5.16 4.52 1.69
CA VAL A 32 4.73 4.63 3.08
C VAL A 32 3.69 3.56 3.37
N ILE A 33 3.89 2.83 4.44
CA ILE A 33 2.95 1.79 4.87
C ILE A 33 2.22 2.26 6.12
N ASP A 34 0.90 2.13 6.10
CA ASP A 34 0.03 2.45 7.24
C ASP A 34 -0.26 1.18 8.03
N PHE A 35 -0.23 1.28 9.34
CA PHE A 35 -0.48 0.17 10.26
C PHE A 35 -1.61 0.49 11.22
N ASP A 36 -2.38 -0.52 11.59
CA ASP A 36 -3.38 -0.38 12.66
C ASP A 36 -2.72 -0.57 14.04
N ARG A 37 -3.55 -0.52 15.08
CA ARG A 37 -3.07 -0.63 16.46
C ARG A 37 -2.47 -2.01 16.78
N ASP A 38 -2.83 -3.02 16.01
CA ASP A 38 -2.33 -4.38 16.20
C ASP A 38 -1.10 -4.68 15.36
N GLY A 39 -0.62 -3.68 14.59
CA GLY A 39 0.55 -3.84 13.74
C GLY A 39 0.25 -4.43 12.37
N ASN A 40 -1.01 -4.56 12.01
CA ASN A 40 -1.40 -5.06 10.68
C ASN A 40 -1.36 -3.92 9.68
N ILE A 41 -1.01 -4.23 8.43
CA ILE A 41 -0.97 -3.24 7.36
C ILE A 41 -2.39 -2.90 6.92
N THR A 42 -2.72 -1.60 6.95
CA THR A 42 -4.03 -1.12 6.52
C THR A 42 -3.99 -0.46 5.14
N GLY A 43 -2.83 0.04 4.75
CA GLY A 43 -2.72 0.70 3.44
C GLY A 43 -1.28 0.93 3.05
N ILE A 44 -1.07 1.21 1.77
CA ILE A 44 0.25 1.52 1.21
C ILE A 44 0.10 2.71 0.29
N ASP A 45 0.93 3.74 0.50
CA ASP A 45 0.96 4.94 -0.33
C ASP A 45 2.26 4.93 -1.12
N ILE A 46 2.14 4.96 -2.44
CA ILE A 46 3.28 4.88 -3.34
C ILE A 46 3.35 6.15 -4.17
N ASP A 47 4.43 6.92 -4.00
CA ASP A 47 4.71 8.09 -4.82
C ASP A 47 5.41 7.66 -6.12
N HIS A 48 5.25 8.46 -7.17
CA HIS A 48 5.85 8.18 -8.46
C HIS A 48 5.45 6.79 -8.99
N ALA A 49 4.19 6.45 -8.81
CA ALA A 49 3.69 5.10 -9.11
C ALA A 49 3.85 4.73 -10.58
N SER A 50 3.83 5.73 -11.50
CA SER A 50 4.01 5.46 -12.92
C SER A 50 5.42 4.96 -13.26
N ARG A 51 6.39 5.16 -12.37
CA ARG A 51 7.76 4.68 -12.56
C ARG A 51 7.94 3.23 -12.14
N LEU A 52 6.94 2.67 -11.47
CA LEU A 52 6.98 1.29 -11.02
C LEU A 52 6.35 0.39 -12.07
N ASP A 53 6.97 -0.75 -12.29
CA ASP A 53 6.32 -1.80 -13.05
C ASP A 53 5.43 -2.59 -12.10
N LEU A 54 4.18 -2.17 -12.01
CA LEU A 54 3.23 -2.79 -11.10
C LEU A 54 2.91 -4.23 -11.48
N GLY A 55 3.20 -4.62 -12.72
CA GLY A 55 3.08 -6.00 -13.14
C GLY A 55 4.16 -6.88 -12.56
N GLU A 56 5.33 -6.27 -12.28
CA GLU A 56 6.46 -6.98 -11.66
C GLU A 56 6.42 -6.91 -10.13
N VAL A 57 5.70 -5.95 -9.57
CA VAL A 57 5.53 -5.87 -8.12
C VAL A 57 4.68 -7.04 -7.70
N ALA A 58 5.34 -8.10 -7.27
CA ALA A 58 4.63 -9.31 -6.85
C ALA A 58 3.84 -9.02 -5.59
N LEU A 59 2.51 -9.10 -5.68
CA LEU A 59 1.67 -8.94 -4.50
C LEU A 59 2.02 -9.98 -3.43
N SER A 60 2.59 -11.09 -3.84
CA SER A 60 3.08 -12.11 -2.90
C SER A 60 4.24 -11.61 -2.03
N ALA A 61 4.91 -10.52 -2.42
CA ALA A 61 5.96 -9.92 -1.60
C ALA A 61 5.39 -9.04 -0.48
N LEU A 62 4.10 -8.72 -0.54
CA LEU A 62 3.43 -7.93 0.49
C LEU A 62 2.91 -8.87 1.57
N PRO A 63 3.00 -8.47 2.86
CA PRO A 63 2.51 -9.31 3.96
C PRO A 63 0.98 -9.25 4.08
N LEU A 64 0.29 -9.76 3.06
CA LEU A 64 -1.16 -9.77 3.01
C LEU A 64 -1.72 -11.02 3.68
N ALA A 65 -2.90 -10.87 4.31
CA ALA A 65 -3.64 -12.02 4.79
C ALA A 65 -4.08 -12.88 3.59
N PRO A 66 -4.20 -14.22 3.74
CA PRO A 66 -4.57 -15.09 2.62
C PRO A 66 -5.89 -14.71 1.93
N ASP A 67 -6.85 -14.17 2.66
CA ASP A 67 -8.13 -13.73 2.10
C ASP A 67 -8.03 -12.43 1.32
N GLN A 68 -6.89 -11.74 1.40
CA GLN A 68 -6.61 -10.52 0.65
C GLN A 68 -5.73 -10.79 -0.56
N ALA A 69 -5.19 -11.98 -0.69
CA ALA A 69 -4.37 -12.35 -1.83
C ALA A 69 -5.22 -12.39 -3.10
N PRO A 70 -4.69 -11.93 -4.24
CA PRO A 70 -5.40 -12.00 -5.51
C PRO A 70 -5.60 -13.44 -5.98
#